data_0164d99592b75b4cb3b23e31142499ae
#
_entry.id   0164d99592b75b4cb3b23e31142499ae
#
_cell.length_a   1.000
_cell.length_b   1.000
_cell.length_c   1.000
_cell.angle_alpha   90.00
_cell.angle_beta   90.00
_cell.angle_gamma   90.00
#
_symmetry.space_group_name_H-M   'P 1'
#
loop_
_entity.id
_entity.type
_entity.pdbx_description
1 polymer ?
#
loop_
_entity_poly.entity_id
_entity_poly.type
_entity_poly.pdbx_seq_one_letter_code
_entity_poly.pdbx_strand_id
1 'polypeptide(L)'
;MNEKRKRSAPKTAVGLVVILFAFVGAFSLITSLFSEVSEMNDERNREKFSVYEKFLSVVVMNDPDTFDDISQANKDQLISISVWSLIEKNSEPDNYEYVDSGIFIPQKDVEKEFELIFGPDVKYKHSTVDGGEGIEFRYSESKKGYMIPITGITPIYIPKVLEAKERESSVILQVGYLATTDWTRDNEGNITEPEHSKLMEITLGKNTDGGFFVRSIRAL
;
A
#
# COMPACT_ATOMS: atom_id res chain seq x y z
N MET A 1 50.35 -66.50 28.10
CA MET A 1 50.90 -65.20 27.72
C MET A 1 50.03 -64.68 26.57
N ASN A 2 49.06 -63.80 26.89
CA ASN A 2 48.05 -63.30 25.94
C ASN A 2 48.44 -61.84 25.57
N GLU A 3 48.96 -61.70 24.37
CA GLU A 3 49.21 -60.36 23.80
C GLU A 3 47.86 -59.71 23.36
N LYS A 4 47.47 -58.64 24.04
CA LYS A 4 46.38 -57.78 23.60
C LYS A 4 46.84 -56.96 22.40
N ARG A 5 46.40 -57.30 21.19
CA ARG A 5 46.53 -56.44 20.00
C ARG A 5 45.71 -55.15 20.22
N LYS A 6 46.41 -53.99 20.39
CA LYS A 6 45.82 -52.65 20.27
C LYS A 6 45.35 -52.45 18.83
N ARG A 7 44.05 -52.44 18.63
CA ARG A 7 43.41 -52.01 17.35
C ARG A 7 43.61 -50.49 17.22
N SER A 8 44.53 -50.05 16.37
CA SER A 8 44.58 -48.63 15.96
C SER A 8 43.34 -48.32 15.11
N ALA A 9 42.57 -47.30 15.48
CA ALA A 9 41.47 -46.79 14.65
C ALA A 9 42.06 -46.38 13.29
N PRO A 10 41.41 -46.80 12.19
CA PRO A 10 41.93 -46.52 10.86
C PRO A 10 41.97 -45.01 10.63
N LYS A 11 43.11 -44.48 10.21
CA LYS A 11 43.35 -43.07 9.89
C LYS A 11 42.29 -42.47 8.93
N THR A 12 41.65 -43.34 8.12
CA THR A 12 40.53 -43.06 7.24
C THR A 12 39.27 -42.62 7.98
N ALA A 13 38.97 -43.18 9.17
CA ALA A 13 37.78 -42.81 9.94
C ALA A 13 37.88 -41.36 10.51
N VAL A 14 39.07 -40.96 10.93
CA VAL A 14 39.33 -39.58 11.43
C VAL A 14 39.22 -38.57 10.29
N GLY A 15 39.73 -38.87 9.10
CA GLY A 15 39.60 -38.02 7.91
C GLY A 15 38.15 -37.79 7.48
N LEU A 16 37.32 -38.85 7.54
CA LEU A 16 35.91 -38.80 7.16
C LEU A 16 35.11 -37.92 8.15
N VAL A 17 35.38 -37.98 9.44
CA VAL A 17 34.74 -37.12 10.46
C VAL A 17 35.11 -35.65 10.26
N VAL A 18 36.38 -35.32 9.97
CA VAL A 18 36.84 -33.95 9.71
C VAL A 18 36.16 -33.37 8.47
N ILE A 19 36.01 -34.15 7.38
CA ILE A 19 35.29 -33.73 6.17
C ILE A 19 33.84 -33.47 6.49
N LEU A 20 33.20 -34.30 7.29
CA LEU A 20 31.77 -34.16 7.65
C LEU A 20 31.52 -32.86 8.48
N PHE A 21 32.44 -32.56 9.43
CA PHE A 21 32.38 -31.30 10.18
C PHE A 21 32.64 -30.07 9.29
N ALA A 22 33.51 -30.16 8.28
CA ALA A 22 33.73 -29.10 7.32
C ALA A 22 32.49 -28.82 6.46
N PHE A 23 31.78 -29.87 6.03
CA PHE A 23 30.50 -29.72 5.30
C PHE A 23 29.39 -29.13 6.18
N VAL A 24 29.27 -29.52 7.44
CA VAL A 24 28.28 -28.97 8.37
C VAL A 24 28.58 -27.50 8.66
N GLY A 25 29.85 -27.14 8.87
CA GLY A 25 30.28 -25.76 9.06
C GLY A 25 30.00 -24.87 7.84
N ALA A 26 30.33 -25.34 6.63
CA ALA A 26 30.06 -24.62 5.38
C ALA A 26 28.55 -24.46 5.13
N PHE A 27 27.75 -25.48 5.39
CA PHE A 27 26.30 -25.41 5.27
C PHE A 27 25.68 -24.42 6.27
N SER A 28 26.16 -24.39 7.53
CA SER A 28 25.71 -23.44 8.54
C SER A 28 26.04 -21.97 8.18
N LEU A 29 27.21 -21.72 7.60
CA LEU A 29 27.59 -20.38 7.12
C LEU A 29 26.73 -19.94 5.92
N ILE A 30 26.45 -20.87 4.99
CA ILE A 30 25.60 -20.59 3.85
C ILE A 30 24.17 -20.26 4.31
N THR A 31 23.60 -21.04 5.23
CA THR A 31 22.25 -20.78 5.75
C THR A 31 22.15 -19.47 6.52
N SER A 32 23.17 -19.08 7.31
CA SER A 32 23.18 -17.80 8.00
C SER A 32 23.27 -16.60 7.04
N LEU A 33 24.08 -16.70 5.99
CA LEU A 33 24.16 -15.66 4.95
C LEU A 33 22.84 -15.54 4.16
N PHE A 34 22.17 -16.65 3.86
CA PHE A 34 20.88 -16.61 3.21
C PHE A 34 19.78 -16.01 4.10
N SER A 35 19.80 -16.26 5.42
CA SER A 35 18.84 -15.63 6.35
C SER A 35 19.05 -14.12 6.47
N GLU A 36 20.28 -13.65 6.61
CA GLU A 36 20.59 -12.22 6.67
C GLU A 36 20.21 -11.49 5.37
N VAL A 37 20.49 -12.08 4.20
CA VAL A 37 20.09 -11.50 2.91
C VAL A 37 18.57 -11.50 2.74
N SER A 38 17.88 -12.51 3.25
CA SER A 38 16.41 -12.57 3.22
C SER A 38 15.79 -11.49 4.10
N GLU A 39 16.25 -11.34 5.34
CA GLU A 39 15.78 -10.30 6.27
C GLU A 39 16.01 -8.88 5.73
N MET A 40 17.21 -8.61 5.17
CA MET A 40 17.51 -7.31 4.54
C MET A 40 16.62 -7.03 3.31
N ASN A 41 16.28 -8.05 2.52
CA ASN A 41 15.37 -7.89 1.40
C ASN A 41 13.92 -7.67 1.87
N ASP A 42 13.50 -8.32 2.93
CA ASP A 42 12.18 -8.17 3.53
C ASP A 42 12.00 -6.77 4.13
N GLU A 43 12.99 -6.23 4.83
CA GLU A 43 12.95 -4.85 5.35
C GLU A 43 12.89 -3.82 4.21
N ARG A 44 13.74 -3.97 3.19
CA ARG A 44 13.74 -3.07 2.02
C ARG A 44 12.42 -3.13 1.25
N ASN A 45 11.83 -4.31 1.12
CA ASN A 45 10.53 -4.49 0.50
C ASN A 45 9.43 -3.84 1.34
N ARG A 46 9.47 -3.94 2.68
CA ARG A 46 8.51 -3.30 3.57
C ARG A 46 8.54 -1.78 3.46
N GLU A 47 9.73 -1.16 3.47
CA GLU A 47 9.87 0.29 3.27
C GLU A 47 9.27 0.72 1.93
N LYS A 48 9.56 -0.02 0.87
CA LYS A 48 9.04 0.24 -0.46
C LYS A 48 7.52 0.05 -0.54
N PHE A 49 6.99 -1.01 0.04
CA PHE A 49 5.56 -1.27 0.10
C PHE A 49 4.82 -0.21 0.90
N SER A 50 5.41 0.26 2.00
CA SER A 50 4.87 1.37 2.81
C SER A 50 4.67 2.65 2.00
N VAL A 51 5.55 2.96 1.05
CA VAL A 51 5.38 4.11 0.14
C VAL A 51 4.15 3.95 -0.75
N TYR A 52 3.94 2.74 -1.31
CA TYR A 52 2.76 2.45 -2.13
C TYR A 52 1.48 2.43 -1.29
N GLU A 53 1.51 1.83 -0.10
CA GLU A 53 0.38 1.78 0.83
C GLU A 53 -0.07 3.19 1.23
N LYS A 54 0.89 4.05 1.58
CA LYS A 54 0.60 5.45 1.91
C LYS A 54 -0.03 6.21 0.72
N PHE A 55 0.47 6.00 -0.49
CA PHE A 55 -0.10 6.61 -1.69
C PHE A 55 -1.52 6.09 -1.96
N LEU A 56 -1.74 4.78 -1.77
CA LEU A 56 -3.02 4.13 -2.04
C LEU A 56 -4.05 4.30 -0.91
N SER A 57 -3.68 4.80 0.27
CA SER A 57 -4.57 4.85 1.44
C SER A 57 -5.91 5.50 1.12
N VAL A 58 -5.88 6.71 0.53
CA VAL A 58 -7.09 7.44 0.17
C VAL A 58 -7.91 6.77 -0.96
N VAL A 59 -7.24 6.09 -1.88
CA VAL A 59 -7.91 5.36 -2.97
C VAL A 59 -8.64 4.15 -2.41
N VAL A 60 -7.95 3.33 -1.63
CA VAL A 60 -8.49 2.09 -1.04
C VAL A 60 -9.56 2.38 0.02
N MET A 61 -9.41 3.45 0.79
CA MET A 61 -10.40 3.91 1.75
C MET A 61 -11.77 4.18 1.10
N ASN A 62 -11.77 4.71 -0.12
CA ASN A 62 -12.98 5.04 -0.86
C ASN A 62 -13.52 3.89 -1.72
N ASP A 63 -12.79 2.78 -1.82
CA ASP A 63 -13.19 1.55 -2.55
C ASP A 63 -13.86 1.82 -3.91
N PRO A 64 -13.19 2.50 -4.86
CA PRO A 64 -13.80 2.85 -6.13
C PRO A 64 -14.10 1.60 -6.96
N ASP A 65 -15.06 1.74 -7.89
CA ASP A 65 -15.36 0.73 -8.89
C ASP A 65 -14.09 0.33 -9.66
N THR A 66 -14.02 -0.93 -10.09
CA THR A 66 -12.89 -1.43 -10.90
C THR A 66 -12.91 -0.82 -12.30
N PHE A 67 -11.72 -0.59 -12.86
CA PHE A 67 -11.55 -0.12 -14.24
C PHE A 67 -10.22 -0.63 -14.82
N ASP A 68 -10.25 -0.96 -16.11
CA ASP A 68 -9.08 -1.43 -16.85
C ASP A 68 -8.17 -0.28 -17.28
N ASP A 69 -8.74 0.88 -17.49
CA ASP A 69 -8.06 2.11 -17.85
C ASP A 69 -8.74 3.31 -17.19
N ILE A 70 -7.96 4.26 -16.71
CA ILE A 70 -8.45 5.43 -15.98
C ILE A 70 -9.48 6.27 -16.77
N SER A 71 -9.45 6.21 -18.09
CA SER A 71 -10.46 6.87 -18.95
C SER A 71 -11.86 6.31 -18.74
N GLN A 72 -11.99 5.05 -18.33
CA GLN A 72 -13.23 4.32 -18.08
C GLN A 72 -13.75 4.50 -16.65
N ALA A 73 -12.90 4.96 -15.72
CA ALA A 73 -13.27 5.12 -14.32
C ALA A 73 -14.43 6.10 -14.13
N ASN A 74 -15.22 5.90 -13.09
CA ASN A 74 -16.25 6.82 -12.66
C ASN A 74 -15.62 8.13 -12.16
N LYS A 75 -15.80 9.21 -12.90
CA LYS A 75 -15.15 10.50 -12.63
C LYS A 75 -15.64 11.13 -11.33
N ASP A 76 -16.89 10.92 -10.94
CA ASP A 76 -17.43 11.44 -9.69
C ASP A 76 -16.75 10.77 -8.48
N GLN A 77 -16.47 9.45 -8.55
CA GLN A 77 -15.69 8.77 -7.53
C GLN A 77 -14.24 9.30 -7.47
N LEU A 78 -13.60 9.55 -8.63
CA LEU A 78 -12.24 10.09 -8.66
C LEU A 78 -12.18 11.50 -8.07
N ILE A 79 -13.18 12.35 -8.33
CA ILE A 79 -13.32 13.68 -7.72
C ILE A 79 -13.47 13.54 -6.19
N SER A 80 -14.34 12.64 -5.75
CA SER A 80 -14.57 12.36 -4.32
C SER A 80 -13.28 11.95 -3.62
N ILE A 81 -12.51 11.03 -4.19
CA ILE A 81 -11.19 10.60 -3.68
C ILE A 81 -10.24 11.79 -3.59
N SER A 82 -10.21 12.68 -4.58
CA SER A 82 -9.35 13.86 -4.58
C SER A 82 -9.72 14.84 -3.47
N VAL A 83 -11.03 15.02 -3.22
CA VAL A 83 -11.52 15.84 -2.11
C VAL A 83 -11.14 15.23 -0.76
N TRP A 84 -11.32 13.93 -0.58
CA TRP A 84 -10.92 13.23 0.65
C TRP A 84 -9.41 13.32 0.90
N SER A 85 -8.60 13.20 -0.15
CA SER A 85 -7.15 13.37 -0.05
C SER A 85 -6.76 14.76 0.46
N LEU A 86 -7.44 15.80 -0.01
CA LEU A 86 -7.22 17.16 0.48
C LEU A 86 -7.64 17.35 1.94
N ILE A 87 -8.74 16.73 2.35
CA ILE A 87 -9.20 16.76 3.75
C ILE A 87 -8.18 16.06 4.66
N GLU A 88 -7.70 14.87 4.26
CA GLU A 88 -6.72 14.11 5.03
C GLU A 88 -5.38 14.85 5.17
N LYS A 89 -4.89 15.46 4.09
CA LYS A 89 -3.63 16.23 4.08
C LYS A 89 -3.72 17.53 4.88
N ASN A 90 -4.90 18.13 4.98
CA ASN A 90 -5.15 19.39 5.64
C ASN A 90 -5.96 19.19 6.93
N SER A 91 -5.58 18.19 7.73
CA SER A 91 -6.20 17.93 9.03
C SER A 91 -6.11 19.09 10.03
N GLU A 92 -5.33 20.13 9.73
CA GLU A 92 -5.37 21.41 10.42
C GLU A 92 -6.33 22.37 9.70
N PRO A 93 -7.37 22.90 10.39
CA PRO A 93 -8.47 23.65 9.78
C PRO A 93 -8.07 24.97 9.14
N ASP A 94 -6.86 25.47 9.34
CA ASP A 94 -6.45 26.82 8.96
C ASP A 94 -6.18 27.03 7.46
N ASN A 95 -6.19 25.96 6.64
CA ASN A 95 -5.86 26.05 5.22
C ASN A 95 -7.06 26.36 4.32
N TYR A 96 -8.29 26.18 4.79
CA TYR A 96 -9.50 26.41 4.03
C TYR A 96 -10.50 27.27 4.79
N GLU A 97 -11.27 28.08 4.05
CA GLU A 97 -12.29 28.95 4.61
C GLU A 97 -13.45 28.12 5.20
N TYR A 98 -13.81 28.41 6.45
CA TYR A 98 -15.04 27.90 7.04
C TYR A 98 -16.23 28.69 6.52
N VAL A 99 -17.23 27.98 5.98
CA VAL A 99 -18.45 28.55 5.42
C VAL A 99 -19.66 27.81 5.97
N ASP A 100 -20.58 28.54 6.58
CA ASP A 100 -21.79 27.98 7.20
C ASP A 100 -21.48 26.78 8.13
N SER A 101 -21.78 25.57 7.69
CA SER A 101 -21.57 24.31 8.43
C SER A 101 -20.47 23.43 7.83
N GLY A 102 -19.56 23.99 7.04
CA GLY A 102 -18.55 23.23 6.33
C GLY A 102 -17.28 24.02 6.03
N ILE A 103 -16.47 23.44 5.17
CA ILE A 103 -15.26 24.06 4.60
C ILE A 103 -15.44 24.27 3.09
N PHE A 104 -14.81 25.29 2.56
CA PHE A 104 -14.78 25.55 1.13
C PHE A 104 -13.41 25.14 0.56
N ILE A 105 -13.40 24.19 -0.38
CA ILE A 105 -12.21 23.76 -1.10
C ILE A 105 -12.27 24.32 -2.53
N PRO A 106 -11.30 25.16 -2.94
CA PRO A 106 -11.25 25.69 -4.29
C PRO A 106 -11.12 24.61 -5.34
N GLN A 107 -11.82 24.76 -6.46
CA GLN A 107 -11.76 23.84 -7.61
C GLN A 107 -10.33 23.54 -8.06
N LYS A 108 -9.48 24.56 -8.16
CA LYS A 108 -8.08 24.42 -8.59
C LYS A 108 -7.24 23.50 -7.67
N ASP A 109 -7.58 23.43 -6.38
CA ASP A 109 -6.89 22.54 -5.45
C ASP A 109 -7.32 21.10 -5.68
N VAL A 110 -8.63 20.89 -5.95
CA VAL A 110 -9.16 19.56 -6.34
C VAL A 110 -8.58 19.12 -7.69
N GLU A 111 -8.47 20.02 -8.67
CA GLU A 111 -7.84 19.73 -9.97
C GLU A 111 -6.39 19.27 -9.79
N LYS A 112 -5.62 20.01 -9.01
CA LYS A 112 -4.22 19.67 -8.71
C LYS A 112 -4.09 18.32 -8.01
N GLU A 113 -4.94 18.06 -7.02
CA GLU A 113 -4.92 16.80 -6.28
C GLU A 113 -5.36 15.64 -7.17
N PHE A 114 -6.36 15.86 -8.03
CA PHE A 114 -6.81 14.89 -9.02
C PHE A 114 -5.67 14.48 -9.97
N GLU A 115 -4.93 15.45 -10.51
CA GLU A 115 -3.77 15.20 -11.37
C GLU A 115 -2.66 14.43 -10.64
N LEU A 116 -2.44 14.71 -9.36
CA LEU A 116 -1.45 14.00 -8.55
C LEU A 116 -1.81 12.53 -8.35
N ILE A 117 -3.10 12.21 -8.16
CA ILE A 117 -3.55 10.85 -7.88
C ILE A 117 -3.82 10.06 -9.17
N PHE A 118 -4.40 10.69 -10.21
CA PHE A 118 -4.92 10.02 -11.40
C PHE A 118 -4.20 10.40 -12.70
N GLY A 119 -3.25 11.31 -12.65
CA GLY A 119 -2.50 11.78 -13.80
C GLY A 119 -3.18 12.93 -14.55
N PRO A 120 -2.41 13.67 -15.37
CA PRO A 120 -2.87 14.91 -16.03
C PRO A 120 -3.80 14.68 -17.23
N ASP A 121 -3.80 13.47 -17.81
CA ASP A 121 -4.50 13.21 -19.08
C ASP A 121 -5.99 12.88 -18.93
N VAL A 122 -6.51 12.83 -17.68
CA VAL A 122 -7.89 12.44 -17.38
C VAL A 122 -8.82 13.65 -17.51
N LYS A 123 -9.76 13.58 -18.45
CA LYS A 123 -10.77 14.62 -18.64
C LYS A 123 -12.00 14.35 -17.80
N TYR A 124 -12.44 15.35 -17.07
CA TYR A 124 -13.66 15.31 -16.26
C TYR A 124 -14.33 16.68 -16.20
N LYS A 125 -15.51 16.74 -15.62
CA LYS A 125 -16.27 17.97 -15.39
C LYS A 125 -16.63 18.01 -13.91
N HIS A 126 -16.48 19.18 -13.28
CA HIS A 126 -16.90 19.35 -11.90
C HIS A 126 -18.40 19.27 -11.75
N SER A 127 -18.83 18.53 -10.76
CA SER A 127 -20.24 18.30 -10.36
C SER A 127 -20.28 18.09 -8.84
N THR A 128 -21.46 18.21 -8.27
CA THR A 128 -21.71 17.71 -6.92
C THR A 128 -21.56 16.20 -6.93
N VAL A 129 -20.77 15.66 -6.00
CA VAL A 129 -20.44 14.24 -5.94
C VAL A 129 -20.76 13.65 -4.59
N ASP A 130 -20.99 12.34 -4.56
CA ASP A 130 -21.16 11.57 -3.33
C ASP A 130 -19.81 11.40 -2.63
N GLY A 131 -19.73 11.81 -1.37
CA GLY A 131 -18.56 11.64 -0.50
C GLY A 131 -18.57 10.32 0.29
N GLY A 132 -19.59 9.47 0.11
CA GLY A 132 -19.81 8.25 0.87
C GLY A 132 -20.59 8.50 2.18
N GLU A 133 -21.20 7.45 2.72
CA GLU A 133 -21.95 7.47 3.99
C GLU A 133 -23.03 8.58 4.08
N GLY A 134 -23.61 8.98 2.94
CA GLY A 134 -24.61 10.07 2.87
C GLY A 134 -24.03 11.48 2.94
N ILE A 135 -22.71 11.61 2.82
CA ILE A 135 -22.01 12.88 2.72
C ILE A 135 -22.05 13.35 1.26
N GLU A 136 -22.40 14.61 1.02
CA GLU A 136 -22.42 15.22 -0.29
C GLU A 136 -21.37 16.33 -0.39
N PHE A 137 -20.49 16.27 -1.38
CA PHE A 137 -19.57 17.35 -1.73
C PHE A 137 -20.22 18.22 -2.78
N ARG A 138 -20.78 19.36 -2.34
CA ARG A 138 -21.55 20.25 -3.20
C ARG A 138 -20.67 21.16 -4.01
N TYR A 139 -20.69 21.01 -5.33
CA TYR A 139 -19.99 21.91 -6.23
C TYR A 139 -20.75 23.21 -6.44
N SER A 140 -20.07 24.33 -6.31
CA SER A 140 -20.60 25.66 -6.61
C SER A 140 -19.94 26.22 -7.86
N GLU A 141 -20.72 26.30 -8.96
CA GLU A 141 -20.26 26.88 -10.23
C GLU A 141 -19.88 28.37 -10.09
N SER A 142 -20.63 29.13 -9.25
CA SER A 142 -20.38 30.56 -9.04
C SER A 142 -19.15 30.83 -8.21
N LYS A 143 -18.85 29.97 -7.21
CA LYS A 143 -17.68 30.11 -6.34
C LYS A 143 -16.47 29.35 -6.87
N LYS A 144 -16.65 28.48 -7.87
CA LYS A 144 -15.62 27.59 -8.41
C LYS A 144 -14.93 26.76 -7.32
N GLY A 145 -15.71 25.89 -6.66
CA GLY A 145 -15.20 25.02 -5.60
C GLY A 145 -16.26 24.18 -4.92
N TYR A 146 -15.85 23.42 -3.94
CA TYR A 146 -16.67 22.45 -3.24
C TYR A 146 -16.96 22.91 -1.80
N MET A 147 -18.22 22.74 -1.42
CA MET A 147 -18.70 22.91 -0.04
C MET A 147 -18.73 21.54 0.62
N ILE A 148 -17.87 21.35 1.61
CA ILE A 148 -17.68 20.07 2.29
C ILE A 148 -18.24 20.19 3.71
N PRO A 149 -19.21 19.37 4.14
CA PRO A 149 -19.66 19.39 5.53
C PRO A 149 -18.52 18.94 6.48
N ILE A 150 -18.49 19.52 7.69
CA ILE A 150 -17.53 19.09 8.72
C ILE A 150 -17.99 17.74 9.23
N THR A 151 -17.30 16.70 8.80
CA THR A 151 -17.58 15.32 9.16
C THR A 151 -16.30 14.50 9.08
N GLY A 152 -16.28 13.36 9.76
CA GLY A 152 -15.23 12.35 9.61
C GLY A 152 -15.76 11.18 8.80
N ILE A 153 -14.89 10.50 8.09
CA ILE A 153 -15.15 9.20 7.52
C ILE A 153 -14.31 8.16 8.26
N THR A 154 -14.90 7.01 8.50
CA THR A 154 -14.13 5.85 8.95
C THR A 154 -13.73 5.04 7.72
N PRO A 155 -12.44 4.87 7.43
CA PRO A 155 -12.00 4.05 6.32
C PRO A 155 -12.62 2.65 6.41
N ILE A 156 -13.21 2.16 5.32
CA ILE A 156 -13.72 0.78 5.26
C ILE A 156 -12.55 -0.19 5.13
N TYR A 157 -11.56 0.17 4.32
CA TYR A 157 -10.39 -0.65 4.04
C TYR A 157 -9.08 0.11 4.21
N ILE A 158 -8.03 -0.65 4.57
CA ILE A 158 -6.64 -0.23 4.57
C ILE A 158 -5.89 -1.05 3.52
N PRO A 159 -5.03 -0.44 2.69
CA PRO A 159 -4.24 -1.18 1.72
C PRO A 159 -3.09 -1.94 2.39
N LYS A 160 -2.84 -3.17 1.93
CA LYS A 160 -1.64 -3.94 2.19
C LYS A 160 -1.05 -4.42 0.88
N VAL A 161 0.13 -3.94 0.54
CA VAL A 161 0.84 -4.40 -0.67
C VAL A 161 1.46 -5.77 -0.39
N LEU A 162 1.08 -6.76 -1.19
CA LEU A 162 1.56 -8.14 -1.09
C LEU A 162 2.68 -8.42 -2.10
N GLU A 163 2.59 -7.81 -3.28
CA GLU A 163 3.57 -7.96 -4.36
C GLU A 163 3.68 -6.67 -5.15
N ALA A 164 4.88 -6.35 -5.63
CA ALA A 164 5.13 -5.24 -6.54
C ALA A 164 6.01 -5.70 -7.71
N LYS A 165 5.52 -5.53 -8.94
CA LYS A 165 6.24 -5.78 -10.19
C LYS A 165 6.57 -4.46 -10.86
N GLU A 166 7.81 -4.02 -10.76
CA GLU A 166 8.25 -2.79 -11.39
C GLU A 166 8.54 -2.97 -12.87
N ARG A 167 8.16 -1.94 -13.62
CA ARG A 167 8.50 -1.73 -15.02
C ARG A 167 9.11 -0.34 -15.17
N GLU A 168 9.63 -0.01 -16.33
CA GLU A 168 10.24 1.28 -16.61
C GLU A 168 9.30 2.46 -16.30
N SER A 169 8.07 2.44 -16.81
CA SER A 169 7.09 3.53 -16.67
C SER A 169 5.91 3.22 -15.75
N SER A 170 5.91 2.07 -15.08
CA SER A 170 4.79 1.64 -14.24
C SER A 170 5.21 0.68 -13.13
N VAL A 171 4.30 0.49 -12.17
CA VAL A 171 4.38 -0.56 -11.15
C VAL A 171 3.04 -1.28 -11.12
N ILE A 172 3.06 -2.61 -11.14
CA ILE A 172 1.88 -3.44 -10.94
C ILE A 172 1.93 -3.97 -9.51
N LEU A 173 0.93 -3.66 -8.74
CA LEU A 173 0.80 -4.03 -7.33
C LEU A 173 -0.30 -5.06 -7.15
N GLN A 174 -0.04 -6.08 -6.35
CA GLN A 174 -1.07 -6.91 -5.76
C GLN A 174 -1.37 -6.35 -4.36
N VAL A 175 -2.61 -5.93 -4.14
CA VAL A 175 -3.02 -5.19 -2.94
C VAL A 175 -4.18 -5.93 -2.26
N GLY A 176 -3.94 -6.33 -1.02
CA GLY A 176 -5.01 -6.80 -0.12
C GLY A 176 -5.72 -5.60 0.51
N TYR A 177 -7.05 -5.62 0.50
CA TYR A 177 -7.89 -4.65 1.21
C TYR A 177 -8.24 -5.24 2.57
N LEU A 178 -7.70 -4.68 3.63
CA LEU A 178 -7.93 -5.11 5.01
C LEU A 178 -9.11 -4.32 5.59
N ALA A 179 -10.18 -5.03 5.99
CA ALA A 179 -11.33 -4.38 6.62
C ALA A 179 -10.93 -3.79 7.98
N THR A 180 -11.25 -2.52 8.21
CA THR A 180 -10.88 -1.82 9.46
C THR A 180 -11.63 -2.36 10.68
N THR A 181 -12.78 -2.99 10.47
CA THR A 181 -13.61 -3.62 11.53
C THR A 181 -13.08 -4.95 12.02
N ASP A 182 -12.21 -5.61 11.26
CA ASP A 182 -11.84 -7.01 11.52
C ASP A 182 -10.52 -7.16 12.30
N TRP A 183 -9.92 -6.03 12.70
CA TRP A 183 -8.74 -6.00 13.56
C TRP A 183 -9.11 -6.47 14.96
N THR A 184 -8.39 -7.46 15.46
CA THR A 184 -8.61 -8.01 16.79
C THR A 184 -7.46 -7.69 17.74
N ARG A 185 -7.79 -7.61 19.03
CA ARG A 185 -6.79 -7.42 20.08
C ARG A 185 -6.95 -8.55 21.11
N ASP A 186 -5.85 -9.22 21.43
CA ASP A 186 -5.85 -10.23 22.49
C ASP A 186 -5.82 -9.60 23.89
N ASN A 187 -5.89 -10.46 24.93
CA ASN A 187 -5.88 -10.02 26.33
C ASN A 187 -4.53 -9.42 26.75
N GLU A 188 -3.46 -9.64 26.01
CA GLU A 188 -2.11 -9.12 26.25
C GLU A 188 -1.91 -7.78 25.54
N GLY A 189 -2.87 -7.36 24.72
CA GLY A 189 -2.84 -6.10 23.97
C GLY A 189 -2.21 -6.20 22.57
N ASN A 190 -1.84 -7.41 22.12
CA ASN A 190 -1.31 -7.61 20.79
C ASN A 190 -2.43 -7.44 19.76
N ILE A 191 -2.11 -6.72 18.68
CA ILE A 191 -3.05 -6.48 17.58
C ILE A 191 -2.79 -7.53 16.50
N THR A 192 -3.85 -8.22 16.09
CA THR A 192 -3.81 -9.19 15.00
C THR A 192 -4.42 -8.54 13.76
N GLU A 193 -3.63 -8.55 12.69
CA GLU A 193 -4.05 -8.10 11.36
C GLU A 193 -5.04 -9.11 10.77
N PRO A 194 -6.16 -8.65 10.18
CA PRO A 194 -7.12 -9.53 9.53
C PRO A 194 -6.60 -10.08 8.20
N GLU A 195 -7.24 -11.13 7.69
CA GLU A 195 -7.10 -11.52 6.30
C GLU A 195 -7.68 -10.44 5.38
N HIS A 196 -7.20 -10.35 4.16
CA HIS A 196 -7.73 -9.39 3.20
C HIS A 196 -9.13 -9.79 2.73
N SER A 197 -10.07 -8.86 2.78
CA SER A 197 -11.46 -9.04 2.33
C SER A 197 -11.59 -9.01 0.82
N LYS A 198 -10.68 -8.29 0.14
CA LYS A 198 -10.57 -8.21 -1.32
C LYS A 198 -9.10 -8.29 -1.73
N LEU A 199 -8.85 -8.86 -2.90
CA LEU A 199 -7.53 -8.90 -3.52
C LEU A 199 -7.61 -8.17 -4.86
N MET A 200 -6.78 -7.13 -5.03
CA MET A 200 -6.84 -6.25 -6.18
C MET A 200 -5.48 -6.16 -6.87
N GLU A 201 -5.50 -6.04 -8.19
CA GLU A 201 -4.35 -5.62 -8.97
C GLU A 201 -4.48 -4.12 -9.28
N ILE A 202 -3.52 -3.32 -8.80
CA ILE A 202 -3.48 -1.88 -9.06
C ILE A 202 -2.25 -1.56 -9.89
N THR A 203 -2.46 -0.94 -11.05
CA THR A 203 -1.34 -0.46 -11.85
C THR A 203 -1.14 1.03 -11.62
N LEU A 204 0.07 1.38 -11.20
CA LEU A 204 0.52 2.77 -11.05
C LEU A 204 1.38 3.17 -12.24
N GLY A 205 1.16 4.37 -12.78
CA GLY A 205 2.11 5.06 -13.65
C GLY A 205 3.18 5.76 -12.82
N LYS A 206 4.37 5.93 -13.38
CA LYS A 206 5.46 6.70 -12.78
C LYS A 206 5.53 8.09 -13.41
N ASN A 207 5.58 9.13 -12.59
CA ASN A 207 5.84 10.49 -13.02
C ASN A 207 7.35 10.71 -13.23
N THR A 208 7.69 11.74 -13.97
CA THR A 208 9.09 12.13 -14.22
C THR A 208 9.82 12.63 -12.96
N ASP A 209 9.08 13.08 -11.97
CA ASP A 209 9.57 13.54 -10.65
C ASP A 209 9.67 12.42 -9.61
N GLY A 210 9.36 11.17 -10.00
CA GLY A 210 9.41 9.99 -9.14
C GLY A 210 8.12 9.70 -8.37
N GLY A 211 7.06 10.48 -8.58
CA GLY A 211 5.73 10.22 -8.04
C GLY A 211 4.98 9.12 -8.81
N PHE A 212 3.78 8.81 -8.31
CA PHE A 212 2.91 7.79 -8.89
C PHE A 212 1.52 8.36 -9.19
N PHE A 213 0.82 7.72 -10.12
CA PHE A 213 -0.61 7.95 -10.36
C PHE A 213 -1.31 6.63 -10.73
N VAL A 214 -2.58 6.52 -10.41
CA VAL A 214 -3.37 5.30 -10.65
C VAL A 214 -3.76 5.20 -12.12
N ARG A 215 -3.52 4.04 -12.74
CA ARG A 215 -3.91 3.74 -14.14
C ARG A 215 -5.04 2.74 -14.26
N SER A 216 -5.05 1.73 -13.41
CA SER A 216 -6.10 0.70 -13.41
C SER A 216 -6.29 0.11 -12.01
N ILE A 217 -7.49 -0.37 -11.74
CA ILE A 217 -7.86 -1.13 -10.54
C ILE A 217 -8.69 -2.31 -11.00
N ARG A 218 -8.23 -3.54 -10.71
CA ARG A 218 -8.87 -4.79 -11.13
C ARG A 218 -9.02 -5.73 -9.95
N ALA A 219 -10.10 -6.50 -9.92
CA ALA A 219 -10.23 -7.59 -8.97
C ALA A 219 -9.42 -8.81 -9.43
N LEU A 220 -8.80 -9.54 -8.48
CA LEU A 220 -8.07 -10.79 -8.69
C LEU A 220 -8.88 -12.00 -8.25
#